data_fe96faa30beb15c25c844762b0ed62b0
#
_entry.id   fe96faa30beb15c25c844762b0ed62b0
#
_cell.length_a   1.000
_cell.length_b   1.000
_cell.length_c   1.000
_cell.angle_alpha   90.00
_cell.angle_beta   90.00
_cell.angle_gamma   90.00
#
_symmetry.space_group_name_H-M   'P 1'
#
loop_
_entity.id
_entity.type
_entity.pdbx_description
1 polymer ?
#
loop_
_entity_poly.entity_id
_entity_poly.type
_entity_poly.pdbx_seq_one_letter_code
_entity_poly.pdbx_strand_id
1 'polypeptide(L)'
;MSAPVLVVDDLSVRFAGAPAAVVEGLSFTVQPGRTLALVGESGCGKSVTSMALMGLLPATAEVRAHQASFMGEDLLGMPEARRRDLRGDRLAMVFQEPMTSLNPAFTVGEQLMETVLRHRGGSQSAARQRALEMLEKVRVPAATQRLAAYPHELSGGMRQRVMIAMALANDPALIIADEPTTALDVTIQAQILELIASLQAETGSAMILITHDLGVVAEVADEMAVMYAGRVVESGPVAQLFDDPQHPYTLGLMGSMPSLGPRTGRLATIAGRVPTPVEMPAGCRFASRCPFVLDACRVAPPPLVELAPGQQVACLRAPLEQHLETPA
;
A
#
# COMPACT_ATOMS: atom_id res chain seq x y z
N MET A 1 4.17 16.29 -19.09
CA MET A 1 3.93 15.33 -17.99
C MET A 1 2.55 15.62 -17.44
N SER A 2 1.69 14.63 -17.27
CA SER A 2 0.38 14.79 -16.63
C SER A 2 0.55 15.15 -15.15
N ALA A 3 -0.41 15.88 -14.58
CA ALA A 3 -0.40 16.17 -13.15
C ALA A 3 -0.55 14.88 -12.34
N PRO A 4 0.11 14.75 -11.17
CA PRO A 4 -0.03 13.59 -10.31
C PRO A 4 -1.46 13.43 -9.80
N VAL A 5 -1.90 12.18 -9.62
CA VAL A 5 -3.22 11.85 -9.06
C VAL A 5 -3.24 12.11 -7.56
N LEU A 6 -2.15 11.77 -6.88
CA LEU A 6 -1.99 11.98 -5.44
C LEU A 6 -0.62 12.61 -5.15
N VAL A 7 -0.61 13.63 -4.33
CA VAL A 7 0.61 14.24 -3.76
C VAL A 7 0.47 14.20 -2.25
N VAL A 8 1.45 13.62 -1.59
CA VAL A 8 1.59 13.58 -0.13
C VAL A 8 2.93 14.16 0.22
N ASP A 9 2.95 15.18 1.09
CA ASP A 9 4.15 15.83 1.58
C ASP A 9 4.08 16.00 3.10
N ASP A 10 5.06 15.47 3.79
CA ASP A 10 5.24 15.50 5.26
C ASP A 10 4.02 14.97 6.03
N LEU A 11 3.42 13.87 5.57
CA LEU A 11 2.30 13.26 6.27
C LEU A 11 2.77 12.62 7.59
N SER A 12 2.10 12.98 8.66
CA SER A 12 2.34 12.46 10.00
C SER A 12 1.03 12.05 10.66
N VAL A 13 1.04 10.91 11.35
CA VAL A 13 -0.11 10.37 12.07
C VAL A 13 0.29 10.02 13.50
N ARG A 14 -0.43 10.58 14.48
CA ARG A 14 -0.26 10.31 15.91
C ARG A 14 -1.59 9.94 16.53
N PHE A 15 -1.62 8.90 17.34
CA PHE A 15 -2.78 8.57 18.15
C PHE A 15 -2.73 9.27 19.51
N ALA A 16 -3.88 9.66 20.05
CA ALA A 16 -3.97 10.29 21.36
C ALA A 16 -3.30 9.44 22.43
N GLY A 17 -2.44 10.07 23.25
CA GLY A 17 -1.66 9.39 24.30
C GLY A 17 -0.43 8.62 23.81
N ALA A 18 -0.19 8.51 22.51
CA ALA A 18 1.04 7.89 22.02
C ALA A 18 2.23 8.85 22.14
N PRO A 19 3.39 8.40 22.67
CA PRO A 19 4.58 9.25 22.85
C PRO A 19 5.24 9.64 21.53
N ALA A 20 5.08 8.86 20.47
CA ALA A 20 5.61 9.12 19.14
C ALA A 20 4.55 8.93 18.06
N ALA A 21 4.76 9.56 16.90
CA ALA A 21 3.95 9.35 15.72
C ALA A 21 4.15 7.94 15.15
N VAL A 22 3.06 7.31 14.71
CA VAL A 22 3.09 5.99 14.04
C VAL A 22 3.54 6.14 12.58
N VAL A 23 3.20 7.27 11.95
CA VAL A 23 3.73 7.71 10.65
C VAL A 23 4.30 9.10 10.84
N GLU A 24 5.48 9.38 10.28
CA GLU A 24 6.15 10.65 10.48
C GLU A 24 6.96 11.06 9.25
N GLY A 25 6.63 12.23 8.70
CA GLY A 25 7.37 12.83 7.60
C GLY A 25 7.27 12.05 6.28
N LEU A 26 6.13 11.40 6.02
CA LEU A 26 5.95 10.58 4.81
C LEU A 26 5.65 11.46 3.60
N SER A 27 6.49 11.39 2.58
CA SER A 27 6.29 12.12 1.32
C SER A 27 6.41 11.19 0.12
N PHE A 28 5.47 11.28 -0.81
CA PHE A 28 5.47 10.57 -2.09
C PHE A 28 4.44 11.16 -3.05
N THR A 29 4.56 10.80 -4.32
CA THR A 29 3.58 11.14 -5.36
C THR A 29 3.14 9.91 -6.11
N VAL A 30 1.91 9.91 -6.64
CA VAL A 30 1.41 8.83 -7.49
C VAL A 30 0.95 9.42 -8.82
N GLN A 31 1.56 8.95 -9.90
CA GLN A 31 1.24 9.40 -11.26
C GLN A 31 0.05 8.61 -11.84
N PRO A 32 -0.72 9.21 -12.78
CA PRO A 32 -1.78 8.48 -13.47
C PRO A 32 -1.27 7.18 -14.11
N GLY A 33 -1.99 6.07 -13.93
CA GLY A 33 -1.65 4.77 -14.50
C GLY A 33 -0.39 4.12 -13.92
N ARG A 34 0.23 4.70 -12.88
CA ARG A 34 1.41 4.14 -12.23
C ARG A 34 1.08 3.49 -10.90
N THR A 35 1.91 2.53 -10.53
CA THR A 35 1.84 1.82 -9.24
C THR A 35 3.00 2.23 -8.35
N LEU A 36 2.67 2.78 -7.17
CA LEU A 36 3.61 2.97 -6.07
C LEU A 36 3.44 1.84 -5.06
N ALA A 37 4.49 1.07 -4.79
CA ALA A 37 4.50 0.09 -3.71
C ALA A 37 4.96 0.73 -2.39
N LEU A 38 4.18 0.55 -1.31
CA LEU A 38 4.60 0.82 0.07
C LEU A 38 4.98 -0.50 0.73
N VAL A 39 6.25 -0.71 1.01
CA VAL A 39 6.77 -1.98 1.53
C VAL A 39 7.39 -1.83 2.91
N GLY A 40 7.44 -2.91 3.67
CA GLY A 40 8.07 -2.95 5.00
C GLY A 40 7.41 -3.98 5.91
N GLU A 41 8.02 -4.24 7.06
CA GLU A 41 7.50 -5.18 8.06
C GLU A 41 6.12 -4.78 8.60
N SER A 42 5.39 -5.75 9.15
CA SER A 42 4.12 -5.49 9.85
C SER A 42 4.31 -4.46 10.98
N GLY A 43 3.35 -3.56 11.12
CA GLY A 43 3.41 -2.50 12.14
C GLY A 43 4.26 -1.27 11.77
N CYS A 44 4.86 -1.19 10.57
CA CYS A 44 5.65 -0.03 10.18
C CYS A 44 4.84 1.20 9.72
N GLY A 45 3.49 1.14 9.71
CA GLY A 45 2.62 2.29 9.45
C GLY A 45 1.93 2.30 8.07
N LYS A 46 2.11 1.29 7.21
CA LYS A 46 1.53 1.24 5.84
C LYS A 46 0.00 1.39 5.82
N SER A 47 -0.71 0.51 6.53
CA SER A 47 -2.18 0.56 6.59
C SER A 47 -2.70 1.82 7.32
N VAL A 48 -1.94 2.35 8.28
CA VAL A 48 -2.29 3.64 8.92
C VAL A 48 -2.20 4.78 7.90
N THR A 49 -1.21 4.74 7.01
CA THR A 49 -1.07 5.73 5.92
C THR A 49 -2.27 5.67 4.98
N SER A 50 -2.66 4.48 4.52
CA SER A 50 -3.84 4.33 3.64
C SER A 50 -5.13 4.80 4.30
N MET A 51 -5.36 4.43 5.57
CA MET A 51 -6.53 4.87 6.33
C MET A 51 -6.53 6.39 6.58
N ALA A 52 -5.36 7.02 6.76
CA ALA A 52 -5.25 8.47 6.88
C ALA A 52 -5.69 9.18 5.60
N LEU A 53 -5.19 8.71 4.44
CA LEU A 53 -5.57 9.24 3.12
C LEU A 53 -7.06 9.03 2.81
N MET A 54 -7.61 7.89 3.20
CA MET A 54 -9.04 7.61 3.08
C MET A 54 -9.91 8.38 4.10
N GLY A 55 -9.30 9.01 5.14
CA GLY A 55 -10.05 9.63 6.23
C GLY A 55 -10.85 8.62 7.06
N LEU A 56 -10.32 7.41 7.26
CA LEU A 56 -10.96 6.31 7.99
C LEU A 56 -10.35 6.05 9.36
N LEU A 57 -9.36 6.85 9.77
CA LEU A 57 -8.81 6.76 11.12
C LEU A 57 -9.83 7.22 12.17
N PRO A 58 -9.79 6.67 13.40
CA PRO A 58 -10.66 7.11 14.48
C PRO A 58 -10.40 8.59 14.83
N ALA A 59 -11.38 9.27 15.39
CA ALA A 59 -11.29 10.69 15.78
C ALA A 59 -10.17 11.00 16.81
N THR A 60 -9.63 9.96 17.45
CA THR A 60 -8.46 10.05 18.35
C THR A 60 -7.12 10.15 17.62
N ALA A 61 -7.11 9.93 16.30
CA ALA A 61 -5.92 10.07 15.49
C ALA A 61 -5.77 11.52 15.00
N GLU A 62 -4.62 12.10 15.26
CA GLU A 62 -4.21 13.38 14.70
C GLU A 62 -3.45 13.13 13.40
N VAL A 63 -3.98 13.62 12.28
CA VAL A 63 -3.39 13.53 10.96
C VAL A 63 -2.96 14.92 10.53
N ARG A 64 -1.69 15.10 10.19
CA ARG A 64 -1.11 16.35 9.68
C ARG A 64 -0.30 16.07 8.42
N ALA A 65 -0.28 17.01 7.50
CA ALA A 65 0.61 17.03 6.35
C ALA A 65 0.90 18.47 5.96
N HIS A 66 2.02 18.71 5.31
CA HIS A 66 2.25 19.96 4.61
C HIS A 66 1.35 20.03 3.37
N GLN A 67 1.24 18.91 2.64
CA GLN A 67 0.29 18.74 1.54
C GLN A 67 -0.23 17.30 1.52
N ALA A 68 -1.54 17.14 1.32
CA ALA A 68 -2.15 15.87 0.97
C ALA A 68 -3.26 16.17 -0.05
N SER A 69 -2.92 16.15 -1.34
CA SER A 69 -3.86 16.51 -2.40
C SER A 69 -4.15 15.35 -3.34
N PHE A 70 -5.42 15.12 -3.62
CA PHE A 70 -5.92 14.13 -4.56
C PHE A 70 -6.60 14.84 -5.73
N MET A 71 -6.08 14.65 -6.95
CA MET A 71 -6.56 15.34 -8.15
C MET A 71 -6.62 16.88 -7.98
N GLY A 72 -5.70 17.45 -7.19
CA GLY A 72 -5.63 18.87 -6.90
C GLY A 72 -6.52 19.33 -5.74
N GLU A 73 -7.39 18.49 -5.16
CA GLU A 73 -8.19 18.80 -3.99
C GLU A 73 -7.45 18.41 -2.69
N ASP A 74 -7.49 19.28 -1.66
CA ASP A 74 -6.89 18.98 -0.35
C ASP A 74 -7.70 17.92 0.39
N LEU A 75 -7.12 16.73 0.56
CA LEU A 75 -7.76 15.60 1.24
C LEU A 75 -8.01 15.83 2.73
N LEU A 76 -7.12 16.55 3.41
CA LEU A 76 -7.22 16.74 4.85
C LEU A 76 -8.15 17.89 5.22
N GLY A 77 -8.15 18.96 4.42
CA GLY A 77 -8.98 20.15 4.65
C GLY A 77 -10.40 20.06 4.11
N MET A 78 -10.72 19.07 3.23
CA MET A 78 -12.06 18.98 2.67
C MET A 78 -13.12 18.54 3.69
N PRO A 79 -14.39 19.02 3.54
CA PRO A 79 -15.49 18.56 4.37
C PRO A 79 -15.73 17.06 4.25
N GLU A 80 -16.17 16.40 5.36
CA GLU A 80 -16.43 14.96 5.38
C GLU A 80 -17.46 14.50 4.34
N ALA A 81 -18.45 15.35 4.03
CA ALA A 81 -19.41 15.06 2.96
C ALA A 81 -18.72 14.87 1.60
N ARG A 82 -17.79 15.77 1.24
CA ARG A 82 -17.00 15.68 0.01
C ARG A 82 -16.09 14.45 0.01
N ARG A 83 -15.42 14.19 1.14
CA ARG A 83 -14.55 13.01 1.29
C ARG A 83 -15.32 11.70 1.12
N ARG A 84 -16.54 11.64 1.67
CA ARG A 84 -17.46 10.50 1.51
C ARG A 84 -17.90 10.30 0.05
N ASP A 85 -18.06 11.38 -0.71
CA ASP A 85 -18.40 11.30 -2.13
C ASP A 85 -17.21 10.81 -2.98
N LEU A 86 -15.97 11.10 -2.57
CA LEU A 86 -14.77 10.58 -3.25
C LEU A 86 -14.55 9.08 -2.97
N ARG A 87 -14.84 8.64 -1.73
CA ARG A 87 -14.65 7.22 -1.34
C ARG A 87 -15.61 6.30 -2.10
N GLY A 88 -15.05 5.33 -2.80
CA GLY A 88 -15.79 4.37 -3.62
C GLY A 88 -16.18 4.88 -5.01
N ASP A 89 -15.94 6.17 -5.31
CA ASP A 89 -16.04 6.75 -6.65
C ASP A 89 -14.65 6.91 -7.28
N ARG A 90 -13.96 8.02 -6.96
CA ARG A 90 -12.66 8.36 -7.54
C ARG A 90 -11.48 7.81 -6.75
N LEU A 91 -11.65 7.57 -5.45
CA LEU A 91 -10.68 7.02 -4.53
C LEU A 91 -11.23 5.73 -3.93
N ALA A 92 -10.69 4.58 -4.31
CA ALA A 92 -11.15 3.27 -3.88
C ALA A 92 -10.10 2.55 -3.03
N MET A 93 -10.55 1.64 -2.17
CA MET A 93 -9.68 0.81 -1.34
C MET A 93 -10.07 -0.66 -1.40
N VAL A 94 -9.07 -1.52 -1.58
CA VAL A 94 -9.15 -2.97 -1.38
C VAL A 94 -8.53 -3.25 -0.01
N PHE A 95 -9.34 -3.71 0.93
CA PHE A 95 -8.92 -3.96 2.31
C PHE A 95 -8.20 -5.30 2.46
N GLN A 96 -7.41 -5.42 3.51
CA GLN A 96 -6.61 -6.61 3.81
C GLN A 96 -7.45 -7.86 4.05
N GLU A 97 -8.60 -7.75 4.72
CA GLU A 97 -9.44 -8.89 5.10
C GLU A 97 -10.78 -8.90 4.33
N PRO A 98 -10.97 -9.79 3.36
CA PRO A 98 -12.24 -9.89 2.62
C PRO A 98 -13.39 -10.42 3.50
N MET A 99 -13.06 -11.10 4.61
CA MET A 99 -14.07 -11.67 5.53
C MET A 99 -14.84 -10.60 6.30
N THR A 100 -14.18 -9.49 6.63
CA THR A 100 -14.76 -8.38 7.39
C THR A 100 -15.22 -7.23 6.50
N SER A 101 -14.78 -7.20 5.24
CA SER A 101 -15.08 -6.13 4.29
C SER A 101 -16.45 -6.28 3.61
N LEU A 102 -16.94 -7.52 3.47
CA LEU A 102 -18.28 -7.81 2.92
C LEU A 102 -19.29 -7.95 4.06
N ASN A 103 -20.43 -7.25 3.93
CA ASN A 103 -21.52 -7.38 4.91
C ASN A 103 -22.24 -8.73 4.73
N PRO A 104 -22.23 -9.63 5.73
CA PRO A 104 -22.81 -10.96 5.60
C PRO A 104 -24.35 -10.98 5.48
N ALA A 105 -25.01 -9.88 5.80
CA ALA A 105 -26.48 -9.75 5.76
C ALA A 105 -27.03 -9.41 4.36
N PHE A 106 -26.18 -9.02 3.41
CA PHE A 106 -26.57 -8.63 2.06
C PHE A 106 -25.92 -9.55 1.04
N THR A 107 -26.61 -9.76 -0.08
CA THR A 107 -26.05 -10.50 -1.21
C THR A 107 -24.93 -9.73 -1.89
N VAL A 108 -24.10 -10.42 -2.64
CA VAL A 108 -23.02 -9.82 -3.45
C VAL A 108 -23.58 -8.78 -4.41
N GLY A 109 -24.70 -9.08 -5.06
CA GLY A 109 -25.36 -8.18 -6.01
C GLY A 109 -25.84 -6.90 -5.35
N GLU A 110 -26.48 -7.00 -4.17
CA GLU A 110 -26.96 -5.82 -3.43
C GLU A 110 -25.80 -4.89 -3.07
N GLN A 111 -24.67 -5.41 -2.56
CA GLN A 111 -23.52 -4.61 -2.18
C GLN A 111 -22.85 -3.93 -3.38
N LEU A 112 -22.69 -4.65 -4.50
CA LEU A 112 -22.18 -4.06 -5.75
C LEU A 112 -23.11 -2.99 -6.31
N MET A 113 -24.42 -3.29 -6.36
CA MET A 113 -25.43 -2.34 -6.86
C MET A 113 -25.51 -1.08 -5.99
N GLU A 114 -25.43 -1.20 -4.66
CA GLU A 114 -25.40 -0.06 -3.74
C GLU A 114 -24.23 0.88 -4.07
N THR A 115 -23.03 0.31 -4.27
CA THR A 115 -21.83 1.07 -4.65
C THR A 115 -22.05 1.84 -5.96
N VAL A 116 -22.62 1.19 -6.98
CA VAL A 116 -22.90 1.81 -8.27
C VAL A 116 -23.98 2.90 -8.16
N LEU A 117 -25.10 2.60 -7.51
CA LEU A 117 -26.22 3.53 -7.36
C LEU A 117 -25.85 4.76 -6.55
N ARG A 118 -25.03 4.60 -5.50
CA ARG A 118 -24.55 5.70 -4.66
C ARG A 118 -23.80 6.76 -5.44
N HIS A 119 -22.99 6.38 -6.41
CA HIS A 119 -22.06 7.27 -7.11
C HIS A 119 -22.46 7.59 -8.55
N ARG A 120 -22.99 6.62 -9.29
CA ARG A 120 -23.42 6.81 -10.69
C ARG A 120 -24.89 7.11 -10.81
N GLY A 121 -25.67 6.82 -9.77
CA GLY A 121 -27.14 6.91 -9.86
C GLY A 121 -27.71 5.91 -10.87
N GLY A 122 -28.82 6.29 -11.51
CA GLY A 122 -29.44 5.48 -12.55
C GLY A 122 -30.49 4.48 -12.03
N SER A 123 -30.85 3.50 -12.87
CA SER A 123 -31.85 2.50 -12.52
C SER A 123 -31.24 1.27 -11.85
N GLN A 124 -32.06 0.55 -11.08
CA GLN A 124 -31.69 -0.74 -10.48
C GLN A 124 -31.22 -1.75 -11.56
N SER A 125 -31.83 -1.74 -12.74
CA SER A 125 -31.44 -2.60 -13.86
C SER A 125 -30.06 -2.27 -14.37
N ALA A 126 -29.71 -0.98 -14.53
CA ALA A 126 -28.39 -0.54 -14.96
C ALA A 126 -27.33 -0.88 -13.90
N ALA A 127 -27.62 -0.66 -12.61
CA ALA A 127 -26.72 -1.04 -11.54
C ALA A 127 -26.48 -2.56 -11.48
N ARG A 128 -27.53 -3.36 -11.69
CA ARG A 128 -27.41 -4.82 -11.74
C ARG A 128 -26.56 -5.28 -12.92
N GLN A 129 -26.75 -4.66 -14.09
CA GLN A 129 -25.94 -4.95 -15.27
C GLN A 129 -24.45 -4.64 -15.00
N ARG A 130 -24.16 -3.47 -14.43
CA ARG A 130 -22.79 -3.10 -14.05
C ARG A 130 -22.19 -4.05 -13.01
N ALA A 131 -22.97 -4.46 -12.00
CA ALA A 131 -22.54 -5.44 -11.01
C ALA A 131 -22.17 -6.78 -11.66
N LEU A 132 -22.94 -7.24 -12.62
CA LEU A 132 -22.66 -8.46 -13.40
C LEU A 132 -21.36 -8.31 -14.20
N GLU A 133 -21.22 -7.22 -14.95
CA GLU A 133 -20.01 -6.91 -15.73
C GLU A 133 -18.76 -6.92 -14.83
N MET A 134 -18.84 -6.34 -13.65
CA MET A 134 -17.71 -6.31 -12.70
C MET A 134 -17.36 -7.71 -12.18
N LEU A 135 -18.35 -8.56 -11.85
CA LEU A 135 -18.09 -9.95 -11.46
C LEU A 135 -17.45 -10.77 -12.58
N GLU A 136 -17.87 -10.54 -13.83
CA GLU A 136 -17.26 -11.18 -15.01
C GLU A 136 -15.82 -10.70 -15.22
N LYS A 137 -15.57 -9.38 -15.14
CA LYS A 137 -14.23 -8.79 -15.24
C LYS A 137 -13.27 -9.36 -14.20
N VAL A 138 -13.70 -9.51 -12.95
CA VAL A 138 -12.88 -10.14 -11.91
C VAL A 138 -12.87 -11.67 -11.98
N ARG A 139 -13.41 -12.27 -13.05
CA ARG A 139 -13.40 -13.71 -13.31
C ARG A 139 -14.05 -14.53 -12.19
N VAL A 140 -15.17 -14.05 -11.63
CA VAL A 140 -15.98 -14.84 -10.69
C VAL A 140 -16.79 -15.88 -11.49
N PRO A 141 -16.65 -17.19 -11.22
CA PRO A 141 -17.36 -18.22 -11.97
C PRO A 141 -18.86 -18.15 -11.68
N ALA A 142 -19.69 -18.37 -12.73
CA ALA A 142 -21.14 -18.29 -12.67
C ALA A 142 -21.66 -16.94 -12.12
N ALA A 143 -21.09 -15.82 -12.59
CA ALA A 143 -21.32 -14.46 -12.09
C ALA A 143 -22.79 -14.11 -11.88
N THR A 144 -23.66 -14.47 -12.84
CA THR A 144 -25.12 -14.25 -12.74
C THR A 144 -25.74 -14.91 -11.51
N GLN A 145 -25.30 -16.13 -11.17
CA GLN A 145 -25.80 -16.85 -9.99
C GLN A 145 -25.21 -16.25 -8.70
N ARG A 146 -23.96 -15.81 -8.76
CA ARG A 146 -23.25 -15.23 -7.61
C ARG A 146 -23.76 -13.86 -7.20
N LEU A 147 -24.44 -13.14 -8.04
CA LEU A 147 -25.16 -11.92 -7.64
C LEU A 147 -26.17 -12.17 -6.50
N ALA A 148 -26.82 -13.33 -6.49
CA ALA A 148 -27.78 -13.71 -5.44
C ALA A 148 -27.14 -14.42 -4.23
N ALA A 149 -25.83 -14.73 -4.30
CA ALA A 149 -25.13 -15.41 -3.22
C ALA A 149 -24.78 -14.45 -2.08
N TYR A 150 -24.74 -14.96 -0.87
CA TYR A 150 -24.21 -14.28 0.30
C TYR A 150 -22.71 -14.49 0.42
N PRO A 151 -21.97 -13.57 1.10
CA PRO A 151 -20.54 -13.70 1.27
C PRO A 151 -20.07 -15.04 1.85
N HIS A 152 -20.82 -15.62 2.78
CA HIS A 152 -20.47 -16.90 3.42
C HIS A 152 -20.59 -18.10 2.49
N GLU A 153 -21.29 -17.97 1.36
CA GLU A 153 -21.43 -19.02 0.31
C GLU A 153 -20.27 -18.99 -0.71
N LEU A 154 -19.33 -18.05 -0.57
CA LEU A 154 -18.18 -17.85 -1.45
C LEU A 154 -16.89 -18.39 -0.81
N SER A 155 -15.97 -18.90 -1.63
CA SER A 155 -14.59 -19.16 -1.20
C SER A 155 -13.83 -17.87 -0.89
N GLY A 156 -12.71 -17.96 -0.14
CA GLY A 156 -11.86 -16.81 0.17
C GLY A 156 -11.43 -16.02 -1.08
N GLY A 157 -10.93 -16.72 -2.10
CA GLY A 157 -10.53 -16.08 -3.36
C GLY A 157 -11.70 -15.47 -4.13
N MET A 158 -12.92 -16.03 -4.04
CA MET A 158 -14.11 -15.41 -4.63
C MET A 158 -14.52 -14.14 -3.88
N ARG A 159 -14.46 -14.12 -2.56
CA ARG A 159 -14.73 -12.92 -1.75
C ARG A 159 -13.73 -11.81 -2.08
N GLN A 160 -12.45 -12.16 -2.24
CA GLN A 160 -11.42 -11.21 -2.67
C GLN A 160 -11.75 -10.60 -4.03
N ARG A 161 -12.12 -11.43 -5.02
CA ARG A 161 -12.55 -10.95 -6.34
C ARG A 161 -13.77 -10.03 -6.26
N VAL A 162 -14.75 -10.36 -5.42
CA VAL A 162 -15.93 -9.50 -5.20
C VAL A 162 -15.52 -8.15 -4.59
N MET A 163 -14.61 -8.13 -3.61
CA MET A 163 -14.11 -6.89 -3.01
C MET A 163 -13.37 -6.03 -4.04
N ILE A 164 -12.57 -6.63 -4.91
CA ILE A 164 -11.91 -5.95 -6.03
C ILE A 164 -12.97 -5.40 -7.02
N ALA A 165 -14.01 -6.19 -7.35
CA ALA A 165 -15.12 -5.74 -8.20
C ALA A 165 -15.81 -4.50 -7.60
N MET A 166 -16.06 -4.48 -6.29
CA MET A 166 -16.65 -3.33 -5.61
C MET A 166 -15.75 -2.10 -5.69
N ALA A 167 -14.45 -2.26 -5.43
CA ALA A 167 -13.49 -1.16 -5.50
C ALA A 167 -13.40 -0.54 -6.90
N LEU A 168 -13.54 -1.35 -7.95
CA LEU A 168 -13.43 -0.93 -9.34
C LEU A 168 -14.76 -0.56 -10.01
N ALA A 169 -15.89 -0.74 -9.33
CA ALA A 169 -17.23 -0.58 -9.91
C ALA A 169 -17.48 0.80 -10.53
N ASN A 170 -16.82 1.84 -10.03
CA ASN A 170 -16.99 3.23 -10.46
C ASN A 170 -15.79 3.79 -11.25
N ASP A 171 -14.86 2.94 -11.73
CA ASP A 171 -13.66 3.32 -12.48
C ASP A 171 -12.85 4.41 -11.73
N PRO A 172 -12.29 4.08 -10.55
CA PRO A 172 -11.61 5.05 -9.70
C PRO A 172 -10.33 5.59 -10.35
N ALA A 173 -9.95 6.82 -9.99
CA ALA A 173 -8.68 7.41 -10.43
C ALA A 173 -7.48 6.84 -9.62
N LEU A 174 -7.73 6.44 -8.37
CA LEU A 174 -6.73 5.84 -7.49
C LEU A 174 -7.32 4.65 -6.74
N ILE A 175 -6.58 3.56 -6.75
CA ILE A 175 -6.86 2.34 -5.98
C ILE A 175 -5.79 2.21 -4.91
N ILE A 176 -6.18 2.07 -3.65
CA ILE A 176 -5.30 1.69 -2.56
C ILE A 176 -5.55 0.21 -2.26
N ALA A 177 -4.58 -0.66 -2.56
CA ALA A 177 -4.65 -2.09 -2.30
C ALA A 177 -3.81 -2.43 -1.08
N ASP A 178 -4.47 -2.63 0.07
CA ASP A 178 -3.79 -2.92 1.35
C ASP A 178 -3.71 -4.44 1.55
N GLU A 179 -2.53 -4.99 1.29
CA GLU A 179 -2.23 -6.43 1.35
C GLU A 179 -3.30 -7.30 0.65
N PRO A 180 -3.60 -7.04 -0.64
CA PRO A 180 -4.78 -7.60 -1.31
C PRO A 180 -4.73 -9.13 -1.50
N THR A 181 -3.63 -9.77 -1.15
CA THR A 181 -3.42 -11.21 -1.31
C THR A 181 -3.09 -11.94 -0.03
N THR A 182 -3.09 -11.26 1.12
CA THR A 182 -2.84 -11.87 2.43
C THR A 182 -3.86 -12.98 2.70
N ALA A 183 -3.39 -14.10 3.26
CA ALA A 183 -4.16 -15.31 3.57
C ALA A 183 -4.70 -16.10 2.35
N LEU A 184 -4.20 -15.83 1.15
CA LEU A 184 -4.47 -16.63 -0.05
C LEU A 184 -3.30 -17.58 -0.33
N ASP A 185 -3.58 -18.71 -0.99
CA ASP A 185 -2.53 -19.57 -1.52
C ASP A 185 -1.78 -18.88 -2.68
N VAL A 186 -0.51 -19.30 -2.90
CA VAL A 186 0.39 -18.66 -3.87
C VAL A 186 -0.20 -18.59 -5.28
N THR A 187 -0.96 -19.61 -5.68
CA THR A 187 -1.57 -19.66 -7.02
C THR A 187 -2.69 -18.62 -7.16
N ILE A 188 -3.54 -18.50 -6.15
CA ILE A 188 -4.62 -17.49 -6.12
C ILE A 188 -4.03 -16.10 -5.98
N GLN A 189 -2.98 -15.92 -5.19
CA GLN A 189 -2.24 -14.66 -5.06
C GLN A 189 -1.79 -14.14 -6.44
N ALA A 190 -1.05 -14.95 -7.22
CA ALA A 190 -0.61 -14.57 -8.56
C ALA A 190 -1.78 -14.18 -9.48
N GLN A 191 -2.87 -14.96 -9.46
CA GLN A 191 -4.07 -14.65 -10.26
C GLN A 191 -4.75 -13.32 -9.86
N ILE A 192 -4.77 -12.99 -8.57
CA ILE A 192 -5.34 -11.72 -8.08
C ILE A 192 -4.48 -10.53 -8.50
N LEU A 193 -3.17 -10.67 -8.43
CA LEU A 193 -2.24 -9.61 -8.83
C LEU A 193 -2.28 -9.35 -10.33
N GLU A 194 -2.26 -10.41 -11.15
CA GLU A 194 -2.46 -10.30 -12.60
C GLU A 194 -3.80 -9.63 -12.95
N LEU A 195 -4.86 -10.01 -12.22
CA LEU A 195 -6.18 -9.40 -12.39
C LEU A 195 -6.15 -7.89 -12.08
N ILE A 196 -5.59 -7.49 -10.93
CA ILE A 196 -5.49 -6.07 -10.54
C ILE A 196 -4.68 -5.30 -11.58
N ALA A 197 -3.52 -5.82 -12.00
CA ALA A 197 -2.68 -5.18 -13.01
C ALA A 197 -3.39 -5.03 -14.36
N SER A 198 -4.12 -6.06 -14.81
CA SER A 198 -4.89 -6.01 -16.07
C SER A 198 -6.01 -4.97 -16.01
N LEU A 199 -6.73 -4.90 -14.89
CA LEU A 199 -7.82 -3.94 -14.71
C LEU A 199 -7.28 -2.50 -14.55
N GLN A 200 -6.14 -2.31 -13.90
CA GLN A 200 -5.45 -1.04 -13.83
C GLN A 200 -5.04 -0.54 -15.22
N ALA A 201 -4.45 -1.41 -16.04
CA ALA A 201 -4.06 -1.07 -17.41
C ALA A 201 -5.28 -0.70 -18.28
N GLU A 202 -6.41 -1.39 -18.11
CA GLU A 202 -7.66 -1.11 -18.84
C GLU A 202 -8.26 0.26 -18.44
N THR A 203 -8.24 0.59 -17.14
CA THR A 203 -8.88 1.80 -16.62
C THR A 203 -7.98 3.02 -16.60
N GLY A 204 -6.66 2.83 -16.68
CA GLY A 204 -5.67 3.90 -16.46
C GLY A 204 -5.61 4.41 -15.02
N SER A 205 -6.18 3.66 -14.07
CA SER A 205 -6.16 4.01 -12.64
C SER A 205 -4.73 4.04 -12.11
N ALA A 206 -4.42 4.97 -11.21
CA ALA A 206 -3.22 4.90 -10.40
C ALA A 206 -3.40 3.88 -9.27
N MET A 207 -2.30 3.34 -8.73
CA MET A 207 -2.39 2.37 -7.62
C MET A 207 -1.34 2.66 -6.53
N ILE A 208 -1.77 2.54 -5.28
CA ILE A 208 -0.87 2.33 -4.13
C ILE A 208 -1.03 0.87 -3.71
N LEU A 209 0.04 0.10 -3.85
CA LEU A 209 0.09 -1.30 -3.42
C LEU A 209 0.84 -1.41 -2.10
N ILE A 210 0.15 -1.79 -1.06
CA ILE A 210 0.76 -2.09 0.24
C ILE A 210 0.98 -3.59 0.32
N THR A 211 2.24 -3.99 0.51
CA THR A 211 2.60 -5.41 0.63
C THR A 211 3.92 -5.56 1.40
N HIS A 212 4.16 -6.74 1.93
CA HIS A 212 5.45 -7.17 2.44
C HIS A 212 6.19 -8.13 1.48
N ASP A 213 5.55 -8.49 0.37
CA ASP A 213 6.09 -9.40 -0.65
C ASP A 213 6.79 -8.60 -1.76
N LEU A 214 8.12 -8.55 -1.69
CA LEU A 214 8.95 -7.87 -2.69
C LEU A 214 8.92 -8.55 -4.07
N GLY A 215 8.60 -9.85 -4.14
CA GLY A 215 8.41 -10.53 -5.41
C GLY A 215 7.24 -9.94 -6.20
N VAL A 216 6.14 -9.68 -5.50
CA VAL A 216 4.98 -8.97 -6.04
C VAL A 216 5.34 -7.56 -6.51
N VAL A 217 6.11 -6.83 -5.70
CA VAL A 217 6.55 -5.46 -6.03
C VAL A 217 7.36 -5.44 -7.32
N ALA A 218 8.32 -6.37 -7.47
CA ALA A 218 9.15 -6.48 -8.67
C ALA A 218 8.34 -6.73 -9.95
N GLU A 219 7.17 -7.38 -9.83
CA GLU A 219 6.33 -7.75 -10.97
C GLU A 219 5.35 -6.64 -11.39
N VAL A 220 4.79 -5.88 -10.41
CA VAL A 220 3.64 -5.01 -10.70
C VAL A 220 3.86 -3.53 -10.38
N ALA A 221 4.95 -3.15 -9.68
CA ALA A 221 5.15 -1.77 -9.27
C ALA A 221 6.16 -1.02 -10.13
N ASP A 222 5.91 0.27 -10.36
CA ASP A 222 6.84 1.17 -11.06
C ASP A 222 7.82 1.81 -10.08
N GLU A 223 7.31 2.21 -8.91
CA GLU A 223 8.07 2.88 -7.85
C GLU A 223 7.84 2.17 -6.52
N MET A 224 8.83 2.25 -5.64
CA MET A 224 8.76 1.65 -4.32
C MET A 224 9.21 2.65 -3.25
N ALA A 225 8.48 2.69 -2.14
CA ALA A 225 8.88 3.37 -0.93
C ALA A 225 8.98 2.35 0.22
N VAL A 226 10.17 2.18 0.76
CA VAL A 226 10.47 1.26 1.85
C VAL A 226 10.23 1.97 3.17
N MET A 227 9.27 1.48 3.95
CA MET A 227 8.90 2.05 5.24
C MET A 227 9.47 1.24 6.40
N TYR A 228 10.08 1.91 7.35
CA TYR A 228 10.51 1.34 8.61
C TYR A 228 10.07 2.20 9.79
N ALA A 229 9.34 1.59 10.72
CA ALA A 229 8.86 2.25 11.95
C ALA A 229 8.24 3.64 11.71
N GLY A 230 7.39 3.78 10.67
CA GLY A 230 6.64 5.00 10.36
C GLY A 230 7.36 6.02 9.48
N ARG A 231 8.56 5.74 8.98
CA ARG A 231 9.29 6.63 8.06
C ARG A 231 9.66 5.91 6.77
N VAL A 232 9.75 6.65 5.67
CA VAL A 232 10.44 6.17 4.47
C VAL A 232 11.93 6.16 4.76
N VAL A 233 12.57 5.03 4.50
CA VAL A 233 14.03 4.87 4.66
C VAL A 233 14.73 4.83 3.31
N GLU A 234 14.02 4.41 2.26
CA GLU A 234 14.50 4.42 0.88
C GLU A 234 13.31 4.46 -0.08
N SER A 235 13.43 5.17 -1.19
CA SER A 235 12.41 5.23 -2.24
C SER A 235 13.01 5.47 -3.61
N GLY A 236 12.32 5.02 -4.66
CA GLY A 236 12.73 5.21 -6.05
C GLY A 236 12.11 4.22 -7.02
N PRO A 237 12.56 4.23 -8.28
CA PRO A 237 12.15 3.24 -9.27
C PRO A 237 12.45 1.81 -8.81
N VAL A 238 11.49 0.90 -8.97
CA VAL A 238 11.62 -0.50 -8.48
C VAL A 238 12.89 -1.16 -9.01
N ALA A 239 13.16 -1.08 -10.31
CA ALA A 239 14.35 -1.70 -10.90
C ALA A 239 15.64 -1.19 -10.24
N GLN A 240 15.76 0.12 -9.97
CA GLN A 240 16.93 0.71 -9.35
C GLN A 240 17.12 0.24 -7.91
N LEU A 241 16.05 0.19 -7.13
CA LEU A 241 16.12 -0.26 -5.73
C LEU A 241 16.47 -1.76 -5.61
N PHE A 242 16.04 -2.57 -6.60
CA PHE A 242 16.40 -3.99 -6.64
C PHE A 242 17.85 -4.21 -7.06
N ASP A 243 18.34 -3.42 -8.01
CA ASP A 243 19.72 -3.53 -8.52
C ASP A 243 20.75 -2.95 -7.54
N ASP A 244 20.40 -1.82 -6.88
CA ASP A 244 21.31 -1.07 -6.02
C ASP A 244 20.62 -0.51 -4.77
N PRO A 245 20.22 -1.38 -3.80
CA PRO A 245 19.61 -0.94 -2.54
C PRO A 245 20.65 -0.27 -1.63
N GLN A 246 20.33 0.94 -1.16
CA GLN A 246 21.27 1.80 -0.43
C GLN A 246 20.95 1.95 1.07
N HIS A 247 19.82 1.40 1.55
CA HIS A 247 19.54 1.34 2.97
C HIS A 247 19.73 -0.09 3.51
N PRO A 248 20.44 -0.29 4.66
CA PRO A 248 20.68 -1.61 5.23
C PRO A 248 19.41 -2.43 5.52
N TYR A 249 18.30 -1.77 5.78
CA TYR A 249 17.00 -2.43 5.96
C TYR A 249 16.47 -2.98 4.63
N THR A 250 16.58 -2.22 3.53
CA THR A 250 16.19 -2.67 2.18
C THR A 250 17.00 -3.89 1.75
N LEU A 251 18.33 -3.85 1.96
CA LEU A 251 19.21 -5.01 1.77
C LEU A 251 18.74 -6.23 2.58
N GLY A 252 18.39 -6.03 3.84
CA GLY A 252 17.90 -7.10 4.71
C GLY A 252 16.57 -7.69 4.23
N LEU A 253 15.64 -6.85 3.76
CA LEU A 253 14.38 -7.30 3.18
C LEU A 253 14.62 -8.14 1.92
N MET A 254 15.47 -7.67 1.01
CA MET A 254 15.80 -8.39 -0.23
C MET A 254 16.54 -9.70 0.06
N GLY A 255 17.47 -9.71 1.02
CA GLY A 255 18.17 -10.92 1.46
C GLY A 255 17.27 -11.98 2.10
N SER A 256 16.07 -11.61 2.55
CA SER A 256 15.07 -12.54 3.09
C SER A 256 14.13 -13.12 2.03
N MET A 257 14.23 -12.68 0.76
CA MET A 257 13.41 -13.23 -0.33
C MET A 257 13.84 -14.66 -0.65
N PRO A 258 12.87 -15.56 -0.93
CA PRO A 258 13.18 -16.88 -1.46
C PRO A 258 13.79 -16.74 -2.87
N SER A 259 15.10 -17.03 -3.02
CA SER A 259 15.71 -17.07 -4.35
C SER A 259 15.30 -18.36 -5.09
N LEU A 260 15.11 -18.26 -6.41
CA LEU A 260 14.82 -19.41 -7.29
C LEU A 260 16.08 -20.27 -7.58
N GLY A 261 17.26 -19.88 -7.05
CA GLY A 261 18.52 -20.61 -7.21
C GLY A 261 18.72 -21.74 -6.21
N PRO A 262 19.77 -22.59 -6.40
CA PRO A 262 20.12 -23.63 -5.44
C PRO A 262 20.45 -22.99 -4.08
N ARG A 263 19.70 -23.41 -3.04
CA ARG A 263 19.84 -22.88 -1.67
C ARG A 263 21.16 -23.33 -1.06
N THR A 264 22.11 -22.43 -0.92
CA THR A 264 23.33 -22.62 -0.13
C THR A 264 23.19 -21.82 1.17
N GLY A 265 22.40 -22.32 2.13
CA GLY A 265 22.32 -21.73 3.46
C GLY A 265 20.90 -21.33 3.93
N ARG A 266 20.83 -20.75 5.14
CA ARG A 266 19.62 -20.15 5.71
C ARG A 266 19.33 -18.81 5.01
N LEU A 267 18.06 -18.52 4.77
CA LEU A 267 17.61 -17.16 4.38
C LEU A 267 18.14 -16.14 5.39
N ALA A 268 18.67 -15.03 4.90
CA ALA A 268 19.03 -13.91 5.77
C ALA A 268 17.78 -13.40 6.46
N THR A 269 17.83 -13.22 7.77
CA THR A 269 16.74 -12.68 8.55
C THR A 269 17.21 -11.41 9.24
N ILE A 270 16.35 -10.37 9.23
CA ILE A 270 16.61 -9.16 10.00
C ILE A 270 16.32 -9.47 11.47
N ALA A 271 17.37 -9.57 12.28
CA ALA A 271 17.21 -9.87 13.71
C ALA A 271 16.45 -8.79 14.46
N GLY A 272 15.74 -9.16 15.53
CA GLY A 272 14.98 -8.25 16.38
C GLY A 272 13.59 -7.92 15.85
N ARG A 273 12.97 -6.85 16.37
CA ARG A 273 11.62 -6.41 15.99
C ARG A 273 11.60 -4.91 15.69
N VAL A 274 10.58 -4.46 14.96
CA VAL A 274 10.29 -3.03 14.76
C VAL A 274 10.01 -2.39 16.13
N PRO A 275 10.64 -1.24 16.46
CA PRO A 275 10.39 -0.56 17.73
C PRO A 275 8.93 -0.09 17.82
N THR A 276 8.35 -0.23 19.00
CA THR A 276 7.04 0.35 19.29
C THR A 276 7.14 1.86 19.49
N PRO A 277 6.03 2.63 19.43
CA PRO A 277 6.07 4.07 19.68
C PRO A 277 6.72 4.49 21.01
N VAL A 278 6.68 3.62 22.02
CA VAL A 278 7.32 3.87 23.33
C VAL A 278 8.84 3.62 23.29
N GLU A 279 9.28 2.72 22.42
CA GLU A 279 10.68 2.33 22.26
C GLU A 279 11.40 3.11 21.15
N MET A 280 10.73 4.10 20.55
CA MET A 280 11.24 4.81 19.38
C MET A 280 12.55 5.54 19.70
N PRO A 281 13.66 5.24 18.99
CA PRO A 281 14.94 5.89 19.24
C PRO A 281 14.92 7.35 18.74
N ALA A 282 15.75 8.19 19.35
CA ALA A 282 15.92 9.59 18.95
C ALA A 282 16.60 9.74 17.57
N GLY A 283 17.47 8.79 17.21
CA GLY A 283 18.20 8.78 15.94
C GLY A 283 17.53 7.93 14.85
N CYS A 284 18.37 7.27 14.06
CA CYS A 284 17.89 6.32 13.05
C CYS A 284 17.05 5.21 13.69
N ARG A 285 15.82 5.04 13.25
CA ARG A 285 14.88 4.05 13.80
C ARG A 285 15.34 2.61 13.61
N PHE A 286 16.17 2.35 12.60
CA PHE A 286 16.76 1.05 12.33
C PHE A 286 18.08 0.80 13.11
N ALA A 287 18.65 1.78 13.81
CA ALA A 287 19.97 1.71 14.43
C ALA A 287 20.18 0.48 15.35
N SER A 288 19.15 0.03 16.07
CA SER A 288 19.25 -1.14 16.97
C SER A 288 19.36 -2.49 16.24
N ARG A 289 19.01 -2.53 14.96
CA ARG A 289 19.02 -3.74 14.11
C ARG A 289 20.02 -3.65 12.94
N CYS A 290 20.66 -2.47 12.77
CA CYS A 290 21.53 -2.18 11.65
C CYS A 290 22.92 -2.79 11.87
N PRO A 291 23.43 -3.67 10.99
CA PRO A 291 24.77 -4.20 11.09
C PRO A 291 25.85 -3.17 10.80
N PHE A 292 25.51 -2.03 10.18
CA PHE A 292 26.41 -0.94 9.81
C PHE A 292 26.24 0.30 10.71
N VAL A 293 25.65 0.15 11.91
CA VAL A 293 25.34 1.29 12.79
C VAL A 293 26.61 2.05 13.20
N LEU A 294 26.50 3.39 13.17
CA LEU A 294 27.49 4.33 13.73
C LEU A 294 26.93 5.01 14.98
N ASP A 295 27.78 5.59 15.83
CA ASP A 295 27.33 6.40 16.96
C ASP A 295 26.49 7.60 16.51
N ALA A 296 26.84 8.24 15.39
CA ALA A 296 26.07 9.31 14.77
C ALA A 296 24.63 8.88 14.42
N CYS A 297 24.39 7.62 14.06
CA CYS A 297 23.04 7.10 13.77
C CYS A 297 22.14 7.10 15.01
N ARG A 298 22.69 7.19 16.21
CA ARG A 298 21.91 7.20 17.46
C ARG A 298 21.51 8.60 17.93
N VAL A 299 22.13 9.64 17.34
CA VAL A 299 21.97 11.04 17.77
C VAL A 299 20.75 11.70 17.13
N ALA A 300 20.64 11.63 15.81
CA ALA A 300 19.55 12.23 15.05
C ALA A 300 19.12 11.33 13.90
N PRO A 301 17.84 11.39 13.47
CA PRO A 301 17.38 10.64 12.31
C PRO A 301 18.07 11.15 11.03
N PRO A 302 18.60 10.25 10.18
CA PRO A 302 19.16 10.65 8.89
C PRO A 302 18.08 11.34 8.04
N PRO A 303 18.41 12.45 7.35
CA PRO A 303 17.51 13.04 6.38
C PRO A 303 17.36 12.09 5.17
N LEU A 304 16.20 12.13 4.53
CA LEU A 304 15.99 11.50 3.24
C LEU A 304 16.66 12.37 2.17
N VAL A 305 17.68 11.86 1.50
CA VAL A 305 18.48 12.60 0.50
C VAL A 305 18.48 11.86 -0.83
N GLU A 306 18.50 12.60 -1.93
CA GLU A 306 18.65 12.03 -3.26
C GLU A 306 20.09 11.56 -3.48
N LEU A 307 20.28 10.28 -3.75
CA LEU A 307 21.58 9.66 -3.99
C LEU A 307 21.86 9.51 -5.49
N ALA A 308 20.83 9.15 -6.24
CA ALA A 308 20.84 9.05 -7.69
C ALA A 308 19.49 9.58 -8.22
N PRO A 309 19.38 9.92 -9.52
CA PRO A 309 18.14 10.46 -10.08
C PRO A 309 16.92 9.58 -9.74
N GLY A 310 16.00 10.11 -8.94
CA GLY A 310 14.79 9.44 -8.49
C GLY A 310 14.98 8.47 -7.32
N GLN A 311 16.21 8.17 -6.86
CA GLN A 311 16.46 7.35 -5.68
C GLN A 311 16.79 8.23 -4.47
N GLN A 312 16.03 8.08 -3.41
CA GLN A 312 16.24 8.76 -2.14
C GLN A 312 16.51 7.75 -1.03
N VAL A 313 17.42 8.09 -0.10
CA VAL A 313 17.80 7.22 1.01
C VAL A 313 18.01 8.02 2.30
N ALA A 314 17.54 7.48 3.43
CA ALA A 314 17.74 8.02 4.77
C ALA A 314 18.81 7.21 5.52
N CYS A 315 20.06 7.25 5.06
CA CYS A 315 21.16 6.49 5.65
C CYS A 315 22.46 7.32 5.67
N LEU A 316 23.13 7.41 6.83
CA LEU A 316 24.44 8.07 6.94
C LEU A 316 25.59 7.27 6.31
N ARG A 317 25.33 6.01 5.92
CA ARG A 317 26.29 5.12 5.27
C ARG A 317 26.08 5.04 3.76
N ALA A 318 25.11 5.73 3.20
CA ALA A 318 24.93 5.77 1.76
C ALA A 318 26.01 6.66 1.10
N PRO A 319 26.62 6.23 0.00
CA PRO A 319 26.41 4.94 -0.69
C PRO A 319 27.07 3.75 0.02
N LEU A 320 26.33 2.63 0.14
CA LEU A 320 26.76 1.47 0.96
C LEU A 320 27.97 0.75 0.41
N GLU A 321 28.16 0.68 -0.88
CA GLU A 321 29.28 -0.01 -1.54
C GLU A 321 30.64 0.50 -1.05
N GLN A 322 30.76 1.79 -0.70
CA GLN A 322 31.99 2.35 -0.14
C GLN A 322 32.37 1.77 1.22
N HIS A 323 31.45 1.04 1.86
CA HIS A 323 31.61 0.49 3.20
C HIS A 323 31.57 -1.05 3.23
N LEU A 324 31.22 -1.69 2.12
CA LEU A 324 31.17 -3.15 2.01
C LEU A 324 32.54 -3.75 1.61
N GLU A 325 33.45 -2.93 1.07
CA GLU A 325 34.79 -3.38 0.60
C GLU A 325 35.86 -3.42 1.70
N THR A 326 35.55 -3.03 2.93
CA THR A 326 36.51 -3.07 4.06
C THR A 326 36.14 -4.22 4.99
N PRO A 327 36.74 -5.43 4.85
CA PRO A 327 36.67 -6.41 5.92
C PRO A 327 37.36 -5.83 7.15
N ALA A 328 36.69 -5.89 8.30
CA ALA A 328 37.22 -5.49 9.59
C ALA A 328 38.31 -6.46 10.06
#